data_4c563ce01b09cd8e9640cdc3435b71b6
#
_entry.id   4c563ce01b09cd8e9640cdc3435b71b6
#
_cell.length_a   1.000
_cell.length_b   1.000
_cell.length_c   1.000
_cell.angle_alpha   90.00
_cell.angle_beta   90.00
_cell.angle_gamma   90.00
#
_symmetry.space_group_name_H-M   'P 1'
#
loop_
_entity.id
_entity.type
_entity.pdbx_description
1 polymer ?
#
loop_
_entity_poly.entity_id
_entity_poly.type
_entity_poly.pdbx_seq_one_letter_code
_entity_poly.pdbx_strand_id
1 'polypeptide(L)'
;MEAQTYHRAPPSVLNRFASCLVLTVMLLLVVSGAIGFMFATSQPLTDIQLVSMDHVVASQQELMLDLTIRAHNPNVIVVVVDSADIEVFAKSPHAMTDSQWWHITHPGEMGPPPPKQGGEGGIQAAEADPDPSQPDDAAPNMRLGTITDFDSALSFEGSFFHKGISYSSGEVRLKNPGNGTYGGPERWERIMEDEFQLILKGVVKYTLPLSQRVRTATISGKTTVKPNAANDPPRRRPNSTDGALPPHDGDQVSISVPVPVP
;
A
#
# COMPACT_ATOMS: atom_id res chain seq x y z
N MET A 1 -78.11 7.38 30.38
CA MET A 1 -76.78 7.26 29.74
C MET A 1 -76.86 7.95 28.40
N GLU A 2 -76.42 9.23 28.33
CA GLU A 2 -76.42 9.99 27.08
C GLU A 2 -75.09 9.71 26.38
N ALA A 3 -75.20 9.16 25.15
CA ALA A 3 -74.10 8.96 24.26
C ALA A 3 -73.73 10.32 23.64
N GLN A 4 -72.65 10.93 24.05
CA GLN A 4 -72.09 12.12 23.41
C GLN A 4 -71.56 11.74 22.05
N THR A 5 -72.29 12.04 21.03
CA THR A 5 -71.87 12.00 19.61
C THR A 5 -70.87 13.12 19.37
N TYR A 6 -69.58 12.80 19.31
CA TYR A 6 -68.56 13.71 18.85
C TYR A 6 -68.76 14.05 17.38
N HIS A 7 -69.36 15.21 17.14
CA HIS A 7 -69.38 15.79 15.78
C HIS A 7 -67.96 16.24 15.40
N ARG A 8 -67.30 15.40 14.64
CA ARG A 8 -66.00 15.78 14.01
C ARG A 8 -66.29 16.83 12.96
N ALA A 9 -65.96 18.08 13.26
CA ALA A 9 -66.04 19.18 12.29
C ALA A 9 -65.24 18.85 11.02
N PRO A 10 -65.74 19.12 9.81
CA PRO A 10 -65.00 18.84 8.56
C PRO A 10 -63.70 19.63 8.57
N PRO A 11 -62.58 19.01 8.18
CA PRO A 11 -61.30 19.67 8.19
C PRO A 11 -61.33 20.89 7.28
N SER A 12 -61.06 22.05 7.86
CA SER A 12 -61.04 23.32 7.11
C SER A 12 -60.02 23.24 5.97
N VAL A 13 -60.26 23.92 4.86
CA VAL A 13 -59.34 23.96 3.70
C VAL A 13 -57.92 24.36 4.14
N LEU A 14 -57.84 25.24 5.13
CA LEU A 14 -56.58 25.70 5.74
C LEU A 14 -55.78 24.52 6.37
N ASN A 15 -56.45 23.60 7.06
CA ASN A 15 -55.80 22.43 7.67
C ASN A 15 -55.28 21.43 6.60
N ARG A 16 -55.95 21.33 5.46
CA ARG A 16 -55.48 20.51 4.34
C ARG A 16 -54.23 21.10 3.70
N PHE A 17 -54.18 22.41 3.51
CA PHE A 17 -53.03 23.16 3.01
C PHE A 17 -51.84 23.04 4.00
N ALA A 18 -52.07 23.21 5.28
CA ALA A 18 -51.05 23.04 6.30
C ALA A 18 -50.45 21.61 6.33
N SER A 19 -51.31 20.56 6.26
CA SER A 19 -50.84 19.19 6.19
C SER A 19 -50.06 18.91 4.91
N CYS A 20 -50.51 19.44 3.76
CA CYS A 20 -49.77 19.28 2.50
C CYS A 20 -48.43 19.96 2.54
N LEU A 21 -48.34 21.17 3.12
CA LEU A 21 -47.08 21.90 3.29
C LEU A 21 -46.10 21.17 4.18
N VAL A 22 -46.57 20.64 5.34
CA VAL A 22 -45.73 19.84 6.24
C VAL A 22 -45.21 18.58 5.55
N LEU A 23 -46.04 17.86 4.82
CA LEU A 23 -45.63 16.68 4.05
C LEU A 23 -44.61 17.03 2.97
N THR A 24 -44.78 18.16 2.27
CA THR A 24 -43.84 18.61 1.23
C THR A 24 -42.47 18.96 1.85
N VAL A 25 -42.47 19.69 2.98
CA VAL A 25 -41.23 20.04 3.68
C VAL A 25 -40.54 18.78 4.19
N MET A 26 -41.26 17.83 4.80
CA MET A 26 -40.70 16.57 5.25
C MET A 26 -40.11 15.75 4.10
N LEU A 27 -40.83 15.69 2.97
CA LEU A 27 -40.33 15.00 1.77
C LEU A 27 -39.04 15.65 1.25
N LEU A 28 -38.99 16.98 1.19
CA LEU A 28 -37.80 17.73 0.77
C LEU A 28 -36.62 17.46 1.70
N LEU A 29 -36.83 17.42 3.02
CA LEU A 29 -35.78 17.10 4.00
C LEU A 29 -35.23 15.67 3.82
N VAL A 30 -36.11 14.70 3.61
CA VAL A 30 -35.70 13.30 3.37
C VAL A 30 -34.92 13.19 2.06
N VAL A 31 -35.40 13.79 0.98
CA VAL A 31 -34.72 13.74 -0.32
C VAL A 31 -33.38 14.45 -0.27
N SER A 32 -33.32 15.66 0.31
CA SER A 32 -32.06 16.40 0.45
C SER A 32 -31.06 15.67 1.36
N GLY A 33 -31.53 15.05 2.44
CA GLY A 33 -30.71 14.20 3.31
C GLY A 33 -30.14 12.99 2.59
N ALA A 34 -30.97 12.29 1.78
CA ALA A 34 -30.52 11.15 0.99
C ALA A 34 -29.48 11.55 -0.05
N ILE A 35 -29.71 12.66 -0.77
CA ILE A 35 -28.73 13.20 -1.74
C ILE A 35 -27.43 13.57 -1.03
N GLY A 36 -27.49 14.30 0.08
CA GLY A 36 -26.32 14.67 0.87
C GLY A 36 -25.52 13.46 1.35
N PHE A 37 -26.20 12.41 1.81
CA PHE A 37 -25.58 11.17 2.22
C PHE A 37 -24.87 10.45 1.05
N MET A 38 -25.52 10.40 -0.13
CA MET A 38 -24.89 9.84 -1.32
C MET A 38 -23.60 10.57 -1.69
N PHE A 39 -23.59 11.90 -1.65
CA PHE A 39 -22.38 12.68 -1.90
C PHE A 39 -21.30 12.43 -0.84
N ALA A 40 -21.68 12.35 0.44
CA ALA A 40 -20.75 12.13 1.54
C ALA A 40 -20.11 10.72 1.55
N THR A 41 -20.60 9.77 0.76
CA THR A 41 -20.15 8.38 0.73
C THR A 41 -19.62 7.90 -0.62
N SER A 42 -19.64 8.75 -1.66
CA SER A 42 -19.30 8.36 -3.04
C SER A 42 -18.04 9.02 -3.60
N GLN A 43 -17.30 9.76 -2.78
CA GLN A 43 -16.08 10.43 -3.22
C GLN A 43 -14.93 9.43 -3.40
N PRO A 44 -14.09 9.57 -4.45
CA PRO A 44 -12.91 8.74 -4.60
C PRO A 44 -11.88 9.05 -3.50
N LEU A 45 -11.06 8.05 -3.18
CA LEU A 45 -9.85 8.27 -2.39
C LEU A 45 -8.91 9.20 -3.16
N THR A 46 -8.25 10.11 -2.44
CA THR A 46 -7.27 11.05 -3.00
C THR A 46 -5.92 10.89 -2.29
N ASP A 47 -4.85 11.44 -2.87
CA ASP A 47 -3.48 11.41 -2.32
C ASP A 47 -2.99 10.01 -1.94
N ILE A 48 -3.34 9.01 -2.75
CA ILE A 48 -2.90 7.63 -2.54
C ILE A 48 -1.43 7.53 -2.90
N GLN A 49 -0.60 7.18 -1.92
CA GLN A 49 0.85 7.06 -2.09
C GLN A 49 1.39 5.88 -1.28
N LEU A 50 2.29 5.12 -1.87
CA LEU A 50 3.08 4.14 -1.16
C LEU A 50 4.14 4.88 -0.34
N VAL A 51 4.09 4.72 0.99
CA VAL A 51 4.96 5.42 1.95
C VAL A 51 6.19 4.60 2.26
N SER A 52 5.99 3.32 2.57
CA SER A 52 7.08 2.41 2.90
C SER A 52 6.79 0.98 2.46
N MET A 53 7.87 0.23 2.33
CA MET A 53 7.90 -1.20 2.11
C MET A 53 8.82 -1.78 3.17
N ASP A 54 8.22 -2.47 4.13
CA ASP A 54 8.90 -2.94 5.33
C ASP A 54 8.80 -4.47 5.43
N HIS A 55 9.54 -5.06 6.37
CA HIS A 55 9.52 -6.50 6.70
C HIS A 55 9.64 -7.41 5.47
N VAL A 56 10.53 -7.03 4.54
CA VAL A 56 10.74 -7.83 3.32
C VAL A 56 11.43 -9.15 3.68
N VAL A 57 10.71 -10.25 3.46
CA VAL A 57 11.22 -11.61 3.61
C VAL A 57 11.29 -12.23 2.23
N ALA A 58 12.49 -12.51 1.77
CA ALA A 58 12.75 -13.12 0.48
C ALA A 58 13.22 -14.56 0.65
N SER A 59 12.59 -15.49 -0.05
CA SER A 59 12.97 -16.88 -0.17
C SER A 59 12.91 -17.35 -1.63
N GLN A 60 13.40 -18.53 -1.92
CA GLN A 60 13.32 -19.08 -3.28
C GLN A 60 11.87 -19.25 -3.76
N GLN A 61 10.94 -19.52 -2.84
CA GLN A 61 9.56 -19.86 -3.15
C GLN A 61 8.60 -18.70 -2.96
N GLU A 62 8.92 -17.77 -2.08
CA GLU A 62 8.01 -16.67 -1.71
C GLU A 62 8.77 -15.38 -1.40
N LEU A 63 8.16 -14.29 -1.79
CA LEU A 63 8.53 -12.94 -1.39
C LEU A 63 7.35 -12.34 -0.64
N MET A 64 7.54 -11.99 0.63
CA MET A 64 6.54 -11.38 1.50
C MET A 64 7.03 -10.01 1.94
N LEU A 65 6.13 -9.04 2.00
CA LEU A 65 6.46 -7.71 2.48
C LEU A 65 5.21 -6.96 2.94
N ASP A 66 5.42 -5.99 3.82
CA ASP A 66 4.39 -5.07 4.28
C ASP A 66 4.41 -3.79 3.45
N LEU A 67 3.27 -3.43 2.89
CA LEU A 67 3.08 -2.17 2.17
C LEU A 67 2.31 -1.20 3.05
N THR A 68 2.93 -0.06 3.41
CA THR A 68 2.23 1.04 4.07
C THR A 68 1.81 2.07 3.04
N ILE A 69 0.51 2.24 2.89
CA ILE A 69 -0.10 3.18 1.96
C ILE A 69 -0.76 4.31 2.73
N ARG A 70 -0.52 5.52 2.28
CA ARG A 70 -1.20 6.74 2.72
C ARG A 70 -2.31 7.07 1.73
N ALA A 71 -3.49 7.41 2.25
CA ALA A 71 -4.57 7.95 1.44
C ALA A 71 -5.40 8.97 2.23
N HIS A 72 -6.04 9.89 1.52
CA HIS A 72 -7.07 10.75 2.07
C HIS A 72 -8.43 10.20 1.66
N ASN A 73 -9.24 9.83 2.66
CA ASN A 73 -10.61 9.38 2.47
C ASN A 73 -11.58 10.54 2.76
N PRO A 74 -12.15 11.21 1.75
CA PRO A 74 -13.10 12.30 1.95
C PRO A 74 -14.50 11.81 2.36
N ASN A 75 -14.73 10.49 2.37
CA ASN A 75 -16.02 9.93 2.75
C ASN A 75 -16.17 9.88 4.27
N VAL A 76 -17.41 9.73 4.72
CA VAL A 76 -17.75 9.54 6.14
C VAL A 76 -17.54 8.10 6.59
N ILE A 77 -17.44 7.18 5.66
CA ILE A 77 -17.35 5.73 5.88
C ILE A 77 -15.97 5.21 5.51
N VAL A 78 -15.60 4.09 6.12
CA VAL A 78 -14.34 3.38 5.84
C VAL A 78 -14.36 2.85 4.40
N VAL A 79 -13.25 3.03 3.69
CA VAL A 79 -13.02 2.41 2.37
C VAL A 79 -11.98 1.32 2.53
N VAL A 80 -12.29 0.14 2.05
CA VAL A 80 -11.42 -1.04 2.10
C VAL A 80 -10.83 -1.29 0.72
N VAL A 81 -9.53 -1.63 0.69
CA VAL A 81 -8.78 -2.01 -0.50
C VAL A 81 -8.25 -3.42 -0.27
N ASP A 82 -8.77 -4.39 -0.98
CA ASP A 82 -8.46 -5.81 -0.83
C ASP A 82 -7.76 -6.40 -2.06
N SER A 83 -7.82 -5.70 -3.19
CA SER A 83 -7.25 -6.19 -4.43
C SER A 83 -6.30 -5.18 -5.08
N ALA A 84 -5.36 -5.68 -5.85
CA ALA A 84 -4.31 -4.92 -6.47
C ALA A 84 -3.98 -5.49 -7.86
N ASP A 85 -3.10 -4.82 -8.55
CA ASP A 85 -2.44 -5.31 -9.75
C ASP A 85 -1.06 -4.64 -9.75
N ILE A 86 -0.14 -5.25 -9.00
CA ILE A 86 1.18 -4.69 -8.71
C ILE A 86 2.23 -5.59 -9.33
N GLU A 87 2.97 -5.08 -10.29
CA GLU A 87 4.15 -5.74 -10.82
C GLU A 87 5.35 -5.51 -9.90
N VAL A 88 6.08 -6.59 -9.66
CA VAL A 88 7.26 -6.63 -8.79
C VAL A 88 8.48 -6.90 -9.64
N PHE A 89 9.51 -6.07 -9.48
CA PHE A 89 10.79 -6.19 -10.16
C PHE A 89 11.92 -6.22 -9.14
N ALA A 90 12.95 -7.00 -9.44
CA ALA A 90 14.24 -6.94 -8.75
C ALA A 90 15.29 -6.32 -9.67
N LYS A 91 15.98 -5.31 -9.18
CA LYS A 91 17.13 -4.67 -9.85
C LYS A 91 18.40 -5.11 -9.15
N SER A 92 19.25 -5.82 -9.89
CA SER A 92 20.51 -6.37 -9.36
C SER A 92 21.48 -6.61 -10.53
N PRO A 93 22.80 -6.55 -10.33
CA PRO A 93 23.76 -7.01 -11.31
C PRO A 93 23.55 -8.46 -11.77
N HIS A 94 23.00 -9.30 -10.87
CA HIS A 94 22.70 -10.72 -11.16
C HIS A 94 21.36 -10.93 -11.87
N ALA A 95 20.53 -9.89 -12.03
CA ALA A 95 19.26 -9.97 -12.74
C ALA A 95 19.44 -10.34 -14.22
N MET A 96 20.51 -9.87 -14.87
CA MET A 96 20.83 -10.11 -16.27
C MET A 96 19.62 -9.93 -17.21
N THR A 97 19.86 -9.82 -18.51
CA THR A 97 18.81 -9.90 -19.50
C THR A 97 18.54 -11.35 -19.91
N ASP A 98 17.41 -11.63 -20.53
CA ASP A 98 17.09 -12.98 -21.02
C ASP A 98 18.13 -13.48 -22.04
N SER A 99 18.63 -12.60 -22.88
CA SER A 99 19.71 -12.90 -23.84
C SER A 99 21.03 -13.24 -23.17
N GLN A 100 21.43 -12.46 -22.15
CA GLN A 100 22.66 -12.72 -21.39
C GLN A 100 22.59 -14.07 -20.67
N TRP A 101 21.44 -14.36 -20.05
CA TRP A 101 21.22 -15.62 -19.36
C TRP A 101 21.25 -16.80 -20.33
N TRP A 102 20.63 -16.66 -21.52
CA TRP A 102 20.66 -17.68 -22.56
C TRP A 102 22.10 -18.02 -22.98
N HIS A 103 22.93 -17.03 -23.26
CA HIS A 103 24.32 -17.25 -23.67
C HIS A 103 25.19 -17.92 -22.60
N ILE A 104 24.90 -17.70 -21.31
CA ILE A 104 25.61 -18.37 -20.19
C ILE A 104 25.19 -19.83 -20.08
N THR A 105 23.91 -20.12 -20.25
CA THR A 105 23.39 -21.48 -20.08
C THR A 105 23.53 -22.34 -21.33
N HIS A 106 23.71 -21.72 -22.51
CA HIS A 106 23.88 -22.40 -23.81
C HIS A 106 25.15 -21.90 -24.53
N PRO A 107 26.34 -22.20 -23.98
CA PRO A 107 27.58 -21.75 -24.58
C PRO A 107 27.77 -22.43 -25.95
N GLY A 108 27.82 -21.63 -27.01
CA GLY A 108 27.99 -22.10 -28.41
C GLY A 108 26.75 -21.99 -29.30
N GLU A 109 25.58 -21.72 -28.74
CA GLU A 109 24.39 -21.44 -29.52
C GLU A 109 24.30 -19.92 -29.82
N MET A 110 24.49 -19.54 -31.08
CA MET A 110 24.29 -18.16 -31.52
C MET A 110 22.83 -17.94 -31.94
N GLY A 111 21.97 -17.56 -30.97
CA GLY A 111 20.58 -17.28 -31.25
C GLY A 111 19.89 -16.56 -30.07
N PRO A 112 18.81 -15.81 -30.33
CA PRO A 112 17.99 -15.30 -29.23
C PRO A 112 17.30 -16.45 -28.50
N PRO A 113 16.98 -16.28 -27.20
CA PRO A 113 16.24 -17.28 -26.45
C PRO A 113 14.90 -17.61 -27.15
N PRO A 114 14.47 -18.88 -27.16
CA PRO A 114 13.20 -19.24 -27.75
C PRO A 114 12.05 -18.48 -27.09
N PRO A 115 11.07 -17.96 -27.86
CA PRO A 115 9.92 -17.28 -27.29
C PRO A 115 9.17 -18.24 -26.35
N LYS A 116 8.81 -17.77 -25.15
CA LYS A 116 8.02 -18.54 -24.20
C LYS A 116 6.71 -18.96 -24.83
N GLN A 117 6.49 -20.27 -24.93
CA GLN A 117 5.18 -20.83 -25.24
C GLN A 117 4.30 -20.73 -24.00
N GLY A 118 3.30 -19.85 -24.04
CA GLY A 118 2.22 -19.80 -23.04
C GLY A 118 2.31 -18.65 -22.05
N GLY A 119 1.87 -17.50 -22.48
CA GLY A 119 1.57 -16.34 -21.63
C GLY A 119 0.95 -15.26 -22.49
N GLU A 120 -0.38 -15.22 -22.52
CA GLU A 120 -1.09 -14.13 -23.15
C GLU A 120 -0.69 -12.79 -22.51
N GLY A 121 -0.26 -11.85 -23.33
CA GLY A 121 -0.33 -10.42 -23.03
C GLY A 121 0.83 -9.80 -22.24
N GLY A 122 2.00 -10.41 -22.19
CA GLY A 122 3.20 -9.68 -21.78
C GLY A 122 3.57 -8.66 -22.85
N ILE A 123 3.30 -7.38 -22.60
CA ILE A 123 4.00 -6.30 -23.29
C ILE A 123 5.48 -6.61 -23.09
N GLN A 124 6.18 -6.98 -24.16
CA GLN A 124 7.63 -6.97 -24.17
C GLN A 124 8.00 -5.56 -23.70
N ALA A 125 8.46 -5.45 -22.45
CA ALA A 125 9.17 -4.26 -22.04
C ALA A 125 10.31 -4.18 -23.06
N ALA A 126 10.18 -3.25 -24.01
CA ALA A 126 11.25 -2.93 -24.92
C ALA A 126 12.48 -2.74 -24.03
N GLU A 127 13.51 -3.55 -24.26
CA GLU A 127 14.83 -3.31 -23.70
C GLU A 127 15.17 -1.86 -24.10
N ALA A 128 14.85 -0.92 -23.22
CA ALA A 128 15.35 0.42 -23.34
C ALA A 128 16.86 0.27 -23.15
N ASP A 129 17.61 0.49 -24.22
CA ASP A 129 19.04 0.64 -24.14
C ASP A 129 19.36 1.51 -22.92
N PRO A 130 20.19 1.03 -21.98
CA PRO A 130 20.51 1.79 -20.79
C PRO A 130 21.17 3.10 -21.23
N ASP A 131 20.54 4.22 -20.88
CA ASP A 131 21.12 5.55 -21.10
C ASP A 131 22.48 5.61 -20.37
N PRO A 132 23.61 5.70 -21.08
CA PRO A 132 24.93 5.67 -20.47
C PRO A 132 25.24 6.88 -19.58
N SER A 133 24.32 7.82 -19.46
CA SER A 133 24.49 9.05 -18.65
C SER A 133 23.99 8.95 -17.20
N GLN A 134 23.41 7.80 -16.78
CA GLN A 134 22.98 7.60 -15.41
C GLN A 134 23.72 6.41 -14.75
N PRO A 135 24.76 6.66 -13.95
CA PRO A 135 25.59 5.59 -13.36
C PRO A 135 24.83 4.68 -12.37
N ASP A 136 23.71 5.11 -11.80
CA ASP A 136 22.94 4.30 -10.85
C ASP A 136 21.82 3.46 -11.52
N ASP A 137 21.58 3.65 -12.80
CA ASP A 137 20.51 2.96 -13.53
C ASP A 137 20.97 1.78 -14.41
N ALA A 138 22.27 1.47 -14.37
CA ALA A 138 22.89 0.48 -15.26
C ALA A 138 22.60 -1.00 -14.91
N ALA A 139 22.09 -1.30 -13.72
CA ALA A 139 21.78 -2.68 -13.35
C ALA A 139 20.46 -3.15 -14.00
N PRO A 140 20.44 -4.35 -14.61
CA PRO A 140 19.25 -4.86 -15.26
C PRO A 140 18.13 -5.15 -14.26
N ASN A 141 16.89 -5.03 -14.72
CA ASN A 141 15.69 -5.33 -13.96
C ASN A 141 15.14 -6.69 -14.39
N MET A 142 14.82 -7.54 -13.40
CA MET A 142 14.11 -8.78 -13.65
C MET A 142 12.68 -8.69 -13.11
N ARG A 143 11.68 -9.04 -13.90
CA ARG A 143 10.30 -9.16 -13.43
C ARG A 143 10.16 -10.41 -12.58
N LEU A 144 9.72 -10.23 -11.33
CA LEU A 144 9.48 -11.32 -10.38
C LEU A 144 8.07 -11.90 -10.50
N GLY A 145 7.08 -11.06 -10.82
CA GLY A 145 5.69 -11.46 -10.97
C GLY A 145 4.72 -10.33 -10.71
N THR A 146 3.45 -10.71 -10.48
CA THR A 146 2.35 -9.77 -10.20
C THR A 146 1.64 -10.18 -8.93
N ILE A 147 1.36 -9.22 -8.06
CA ILE A 147 0.55 -9.37 -6.85
C ILE A 147 -0.85 -8.89 -7.19
N THR A 148 -1.87 -9.72 -6.96
CA THR A 148 -3.27 -9.43 -7.26
C THR A 148 -4.10 -9.09 -6.04
N ASP A 149 -3.70 -9.57 -4.87
CA ASP A 149 -4.47 -9.45 -3.65
C ASP A 149 -3.58 -9.09 -2.46
N PHE A 150 -4.17 -8.48 -1.45
CA PHE A 150 -3.54 -8.28 -0.15
C PHE A 150 -3.93 -9.43 0.78
N ASP A 151 -2.97 -10.02 1.49
CA ASP A 151 -3.24 -11.02 2.54
C ASP A 151 -3.99 -10.37 3.72
N SER A 152 -3.70 -9.11 4.00
CA SER A 152 -4.47 -8.26 4.91
C SER A 152 -4.95 -7.00 4.19
N ALA A 153 -6.26 -6.84 4.07
CA ALA A 153 -6.86 -5.72 3.37
C ALA A 153 -6.49 -4.37 4.00
N LEU A 154 -6.26 -3.36 3.16
CA LEU A 154 -6.02 -1.99 3.62
C LEU A 154 -7.35 -1.32 3.97
N SER A 155 -7.39 -0.57 5.05
CA SER A 155 -8.57 0.17 5.48
C SER A 155 -8.25 1.65 5.70
N PHE A 156 -9.03 2.52 5.07
CA PHE A 156 -8.88 3.96 5.17
C PHE A 156 -10.10 4.55 5.86
N GLU A 157 -9.89 5.08 7.06
CA GLU A 157 -10.96 5.67 7.87
C GLU A 157 -11.53 6.93 7.19
N GLY A 158 -12.84 7.08 7.31
CA GLY A 158 -13.55 8.27 6.84
C GLY A 158 -13.53 9.40 7.87
N SER A 159 -13.77 10.62 7.43
CA SER A 159 -13.82 11.78 8.30
C SER A 159 -14.96 12.72 7.92
N PHE A 160 -15.82 13.10 8.90
CA PHE A 160 -16.87 14.08 8.71
C PHE A 160 -16.35 15.48 8.34
N PHE A 161 -15.10 15.79 8.69
CA PHE A 161 -14.53 17.12 8.50
C PHE A 161 -13.48 17.18 7.38
N HIS A 162 -13.39 16.16 6.53
CA HIS A 162 -12.49 16.07 5.37
C HIS A 162 -10.99 16.33 5.67
N LYS A 163 -10.55 16.13 6.91
CA LYS A 163 -9.18 16.43 7.33
C LYS A 163 -8.28 15.19 7.54
N GLY A 164 -8.77 14.01 7.22
CA GLY A 164 -8.08 12.77 7.56
C GLY A 164 -7.20 12.24 6.44
N ILE A 165 -5.89 12.40 6.56
CA ILE A 165 -4.95 11.49 5.92
C ILE A 165 -4.85 10.28 6.83
N SER A 166 -5.13 9.09 6.30
CA SER A 166 -4.96 7.84 7.02
C SER A 166 -3.85 6.99 6.40
N TYR A 167 -3.21 6.19 7.25
CA TYR A 167 -2.18 5.24 6.87
C TYR A 167 -2.72 3.85 7.14
N SER A 168 -2.51 2.96 6.20
CA SER A 168 -2.89 1.56 6.35
C SER A 168 -1.76 0.67 5.88
N SER A 169 -1.43 -0.37 6.64
CA SER A 169 -0.44 -1.36 6.27
C SER A 169 -1.13 -2.67 5.93
N GLY A 170 -0.70 -3.29 4.84
CA GLY A 170 -1.19 -4.56 4.39
C GLY A 170 -0.04 -5.46 3.96
N GLU A 171 -0.12 -6.73 4.33
CA GLU A 171 0.82 -7.75 3.88
C GLU A 171 0.49 -8.20 2.47
N VAL A 172 1.51 -8.35 1.64
CA VAL A 172 1.40 -8.90 0.29
C VAL A 172 2.40 -10.03 0.11
N ARG A 173 2.02 -11.00 -0.72
CA ARG A 173 2.79 -12.20 -0.98
C ARG A 173 2.88 -12.48 -2.48
N LEU A 174 4.10 -12.67 -2.95
CA LEU A 174 4.38 -13.15 -4.30
C LEU A 174 4.93 -14.58 -4.23
N LYS A 175 4.21 -15.53 -4.83
CA LYS A 175 4.61 -16.94 -4.91
C LYS A 175 5.47 -17.17 -6.14
N ASN A 176 6.50 -18.01 -5.98
CA ASN A 176 7.43 -18.41 -7.04
C ASN A 176 7.98 -17.21 -7.85
N PRO A 177 8.75 -16.31 -7.20
CA PRO A 177 9.32 -15.15 -7.86
C PRO A 177 10.13 -15.55 -9.10
N GLY A 178 9.95 -14.83 -10.20
CA GLY A 178 10.65 -15.09 -11.45
C GLY A 178 10.04 -16.18 -12.33
N ASN A 179 9.03 -16.93 -11.88
CA ASN A 179 8.45 -18.04 -12.67
C ASN A 179 7.94 -17.60 -14.07
N GLY A 180 7.59 -16.33 -14.23
CA GLY A 180 7.21 -15.73 -15.52
C GLY A 180 8.38 -15.30 -16.41
N THR A 181 9.64 -15.40 -16.00
CA THR A 181 10.84 -14.92 -16.70
C THR A 181 11.71 -16.09 -17.13
N TYR A 182 12.48 -15.95 -18.21
CA TYR A 182 13.38 -17.01 -18.68
C TYR A 182 14.50 -17.24 -17.69
N GLY A 183 14.69 -18.51 -17.22
CA GLY A 183 15.65 -18.85 -16.17
C GLY A 183 15.38 -18.14 -14.84
N GLY A 184 14.13 -17.69 -14.63
CA GLY A 184 13.78 -16.80 -13.54
C GLY A 184 14.04 -17.35 -12.14
N PRO A 185 13.70 -18.61 -11.81
CA PRO A 185 13.98 -19.15 -10.48
C PRO A 185 15.47 -19.16 -10.15
N GLU A 186 16.33 -19.59 -11.07
CA GLU A 186 17.78 -19.64 -10.88
C GLU A 186 18.40 -18.23 -10.81
N ARG A 187 17.88 -17.30 -11.61
CA ARG A 187 18.28 -15.88 -11.55
C ARG A 187 17.85 -15.26 -10.22
N TRP A 188 16.64 -15.57 -9.76
CA TRP A 188 16.14 -15.10 -8.47
C TRP A 188 17.01 -15.60 -7.31
N GLU A 189 17.41 -16.86 -7.32
CA GLU A 189 18.32 -17.43 -6.33
C GLU A 189 19.64 -16.64 -6.26
N ARG A 190 20.24 -16.30 -7.40
CA ARG A 190 21.47 -15.48 -7.45
C ARG A 190 21.26 -14.03 -7.00
N ILE A 191 20.10 -13.45 -7.32
CA ILE A 191 19.76 -12.09 -6.86
C ILE A 191 19.69 -12.03 -5.34
N MET A 192 19.20 -13.10 -4.69
CA MET A 192 19.07 -13.17 -3.24
C MET A 192 20.41 -13.39 -2.50
N GLU A 193 21.49 -13.72 -3.20
CA GLU A 193 22.81 -13.84 -2.55
C GLU A 193 23.37 -12.47 -2.11
N ASP A 194 23.01 -11.41 -2.83
CA ASP A 194 23.50 -10.07 -2.62
C ASP A 194 22.39 -9.06 -2.33
N GLU A 195 22.76 -7.84 -2.01
CA GLU A 195 21.85 -6.72 -1.87
C GLU A 195 21.23 -6.35 -3.22
N PHE A 196 19.90 -6.24 -3.27
CA PHE A 196 19.18 -5.86 -4.47
C PHE A 196 18.11 -4.79 -4.19
N GLN A 197 17.71 -4.07 -5.23
CA GLN A 197 16.62 -3.11 -5.13
C GLN A 197 15.31 -3.76 -5.59
N LEU A 198 14.32 -3.77 -4.71
CA LEU A 198 12.96 -4.20 -5.01
C LEU A 198 12.16 -3.00 -5.51
N ILE A 199 11.50 -3.13 -6.65
CA ILE A 199 10.70 -2.09 -7.29
C ILE A 199 9.29 -2.61 -7.47
N LEU A 200 8.31 -1.86 -6.97
CA LEU A 200 6.90 -2.14 -7.14
C LEU A 200 6.26 -1.05 -8.01
N LYS A 201 5.47 -1.46 -9.00
CA LYS A 201 4.68 -0.54 -9.84
C LYS A 201 3.34 -1.18 -10.14
N GLY A 202 2.26 -0.44 -9.98
CA GLY A 202 0.95 -0.97 -10.29
C GLY A 202 -0.19 -0.11 -9.81
N VAL A 203 -1.33 -0.75 -9.63
CA VAL A 203 -2.55 -0.10 -9.17
C VAL A 203 -3.18 -0.88 -8.03
N VAL A 204 -3.73 -0.17 -7.08
CA VAL A 204 -4.65 -0.72 -6.08
C VAL A 204 -6.08 -0.52 -6.56
N LYS A 205 -6.94 -1.49 -6.27
CA LYS A 205 -8.34 -1.52 -6.71
C LYS A 205 -9.23 -1.46 -5.47
N TYR A 206 -10.24 -0.62 -5.50
CA TYR A 206 -11.20 -0.48 -4.41
C TYR A 206 -12.60 -0.18 -4.92
N THR A 207 -13.60 -0.52 -4.12
CA THR A 207 -14.99 -0.17 -4.35
C THR A 207 -15.50 0.73 -3.24
N LEU A 208 -16.36 1.68 -3.61
CA LEU A 208 -17.04 2.50 -2.62
C LEU A 208 -18.31 1.79 -2.16
N PRO A 209 -18.69 1.87 -0.88
CA PRO A 209 -19.77 1.09 -0.30
C PRO A 209 -21.14 1.21 -0.97
N LEU A 210 -21.43 2.33 -1.62
CA LEU A 210 -22.67 2.56 -2.37
C LEU A 210 -22.48 2.51 -3.90
N SER A 211 -21.29 2.13 -4.36
CA SER A 211 -20.96 2.08 -5.79
C SER A 211 -20.40 0.70 -6.13
N GLN A 212 -20.99 0.06 -7.13
CA GLN A 212 -20.44 -1.20 -7.68
C GLN A 212 -19.25 -0.96 -8.64
N ARG A 213 -18.84 0.29 -8.84
CA ARG A 213 -17.72 0.62 -9.71
C ARG A 213 -16.41 0.39 -8.99
N VAL A 214 -15.57 -0.46 -9.57
CA VAL A 214 -14.17 -0.59 -9.18
C VAL A 214 -13.43 0.70 -9.56
N ARG A 215 -12.72 1.26 -8.62
CA ARG A 215 -11.81 2.39 -8.82
C ARG A 215 -10.38 1.93 -8.66
N THR A 216 -9.47 2.58 -9.36
CA THR A 216 -8.05 2.25 -9.34
C THR A 216 -7.24 3.47 -8.94
N ALA A 217 -6.12 3.24 -8.25
CA ALA A 217 -5.14 4.26 -7.96
C ALA A 217 -3.74 3.71 -8.18
N THR A 218 -2.91 4.46 -8.88
CA THR A 218 -1.53 4.06 -9.19
C THR A 218 -0.66 4.22 -7.96
N ILE A 219 0.16 3.21 -7.70
CA ILE A 219 1.20 3.23 -6.67
C ILE A 219 2.53 2.80 -7.29
N SER A 220 3.61 3.35 -6.78
CA SER A 220 4.97 2.93 -7.13
C SER A 220 5.90 3.17 -5.96
N GLY A 221 6.90 2.32 -5.82
CA GLY A 221 7.92 2.47 -4.79
C GLY A 221 9.12 1.60 -5.07
N LYS A 222 10.20 1.90 -4.35
CA LYS A 222 11.44 1.14 -4.40
C LYS A 222 12.05 1.05 -3.00
N THR A 223 12.61 -0.11 -2.68
CA THR A 223 13.35 -0.33 -1.43
C THR A 223 14.54 -1.22 -1.68
N THR A 224 15.56 -1.09 -0.84
CA THR A 224 16.75 -1.95 -0.90
C THR A 224 16.58 -3.11 0.08
N VAL A 225 16.78 -4.31 -0.41
CA VAL A 225 16.60 -5.57 0.34
C VAL A 225 17.95 -6.23 0.55
N LYS A 226 18.21 -6.66 1.78
CA LYS A 226 19.38 -7.45 2.19
C LYS A 226 18.92 -8.82 2.68
N PRO A 227 18.80 -9.80 1.81
CA PRO A 227 18.18 -11.08 2.17
C PRO A 227 18.99 -11.89 3.18
N ASN A 228 20.31 -11.68 3.24
CA ASN A 228 21.21 -12.39 4.14
C ASN A 228 21.70 -11.54 5.32
N ALA A 229 20.85 -10.69 5.88
CA ALA A 229 21.20 -9.86 7.04
C ALA A 229 21.71 -10.66 8.26
N ALA A 230 21.38 -11.95 8.35
CA ALA A 230 21.90 -12.86 9.36
C ALA A 230 23.40 -13.20 9.17
N ASN A 231 23.91 -13.06 7.95
CA ASN A 231 25.32 -13.30 7.60
C ASN A 231 26.15 -12.00 7.56
N ASP A 232 25.51 -10.84 7.73
CA ASP A 232 26.24 -9.58 7.85
C ASP A 232 27.18 -9.67 9.07
N PRO A 233 28.48 -9.41 8.91
CA PRO A 233 29.38 -9.32 10.07
C PRO A 233 28.82 -8.30 11.04
N PRO A 234 28.82 -8.57 12.35
CA PRO A 234 28.25 -7.67 13.35
C PRO A 234 28.87 -6.29 13.15
N ARG A 235 28.05 -5.28 12.84
CA ARG A 235 28.50 -3.90 12.70
C ARG A 235 29.28 -3.56 13.94
N ARG A 236 30.60 -3.41 13.84
CA ARG A 236 31.43 -2.85 14.91
C ARG A 236 30.80 -1.51 15.26
N ARG A 237 30.15 -1.45 16.40
CA ARG A 237 29.81 -0.15 17.00
C ARG A 237 31.12 0.61 17.06
N PRO A 238 31.21 1.83 16.53
CA PRO A 238 32.41 2.63 16.72
C PRO A 238 32.68 2.66 18.22
N ASN A 239 33.82 2.15 18.62
CA ASN A 239 34.27 2.16 20.00
C ASN A 239 34.23 3.62 20.44
N SER A 240 33.31 3.96 21.31
CA SER A 240 33.28 5.24 22.04
C SER A 240 34.33 5.23 23.14
N THR A 241 35.57 4.88 22.77
CA THR A 241 36.71 4.85 23.69
C THR A 241 37.86 5.61 23.06
N ASP A 242 37.62 6.88 22.73
CA ASP A 242 38.68 7.87 22.61
C ASP A 242 38.10 9.21 23.09
N GLY A 243 38.35 9.55 24.33
CA GLY A 243 38.03 10.86 24.92
C GLY A 243 37.44 10.81 26.32
N ALA A 244 37.73 9.78 27.11
CA ALA A 244 37.49 9.89 28.55
C ALA A 244 38.61 10.72 29.18
N LEU A 245 38.38 12.02 29.38
CA LEU A 245 39.10 12.84 30.35
C LEU A 245 38.90 12.25 31.74
N PRO A 246 39.92 12.28 32.63
CA PRO A 246 39.82 11.73 33.98
C PRO A 246 38.79 12.53 34.79
N PRO A 247 38.10 11.89 35.74
CA PRO A 247 37.11 12.56 36.56
C PRO A 247 37.80 13.58 37.49
N HIS A 248 37.31 14.82 37.39
CA HIS A 248 37.65 15.87 38.34
C HIS A 248 36.91 15.54 39.65
N ASP A 249 37.67 15.25 40.68
CA ASP A 249 37.22 15.08 42.05
C ASP A 249 36.73 16.44 42.60
N GLY A 250 35.54 16.48 43.15
CA GLY A 250 35.07 17.68 43.84
C GLY A 250 33.55 17.90 43.77
N ASP A 251 32.93 17.65 44.88
CA ASP A 251 31.71 18.17 45.44
C ASP A 251 30.54 17.19 45.57
N GLN A 252 30.57 16.55 46.77
CA GLN A 252 29.39 15.97 47.39
C GLN A 252 28.42 17.09 47.85
N VAL A 253 27.30 17.22 47.15
CA VAL A 253 26.15 17.95 47.72
C VAL A 253 25.15 16.93 48.21
N SER A 254 25.13 16.77 49.53
CA SER A 254 24.12 16.02 50.26
C SER A 254 22.79 16.78 50.29
N ILE A 255 21.80 16.27 49.61
CA ILE A 255 20.41 16.76 49.73
C ILE A 255 19.66 15.88 50.74
N SER A 256 19.44 16.45 51.94
CA SER A 256 18.55 15.87 52.94
C SER A 256 17.08 16.06 52.56
N VAL A 257 16.37 14.93 52.42
CA VAL A 257 14.92 14.88 52.25
C VAL A 257 14.25 14.97 53.63
N PRO A 258 13.29 15.86 53.90
CA PRO A 258 12.52 15.85 55.13
C PRO A 258 11.45 14.79 55.10
N VAL A 259 11.43 13.95 56.16
CA VAL A 259 10.36 12.97 56.48
C VAL A 259 9.16 13.70 57.09
N PRO A 260 7.92 13.46 56.65
CA PRO A 260 6.75 13.94 57.38
C PRO A 260 6.46 13.02 58.55
N VAL A 261 6.32 13.61 59.74
CA VAL A 261 5.87 12.97 60.99
C VAL A 261 4.36 13.27 61.19
N PRO A 262 3.63 12.43 61.90
CA PRO A 262 2.21 12.09 61.81
C PRO A 262 1.21 13.17 62.17
#